data_32e58a13acac3a5daace51698084994e
#
_entry.id   32e58a13acac3a5daace51698084994e
#
_cell.length_a   1.000
_cell.length_b   1.000
_cell.length_c   1.000
_cell.angle_alpha   90.00
_cell.angle_beta   90.00
_cell.angle_gamma   90.00
#
_symmetry.space_group_name_H-M   'P 1'
#
loop_
_entity.id
_entity.type
_entity.pdbx_description
1 polymer ?
#
loop_
_entity_poly.entity_id
_entity_poly.type
_entity_poly.pdbx_seq_one_letter_code
_entity_poly.pdbx_strand_id
1 'polypeptide(L)'
;MFIRVYCNGHTHGIEPHLHHDDGDFTMIYYPILDWKPEWLGGTVIWNNKNNEIDKYVNYIGNRLFVFDAKLPHQAMPVSRQCYRLRTCVVFKTCRSDANAERLDFYG
;
A
#
# COMPACT_ATOMS: atom_id res chain seq x y z
N MET A 1 -16.74 -0.87 5.69
CA MET A 1 -17.10 0.34 4.93
C MET A 1 -15.86 0.99 4.32
N PHE A 2 -15.94 1.36 3.06
CA PHE A 2 -14.85 2.06 2.41
C PHE A 2 -14.94 3.56 2.67
N ILE A 3 -13.82 4.16 3.08
CA ILE A 3 -13.70 5.60 3.24
C ILE A 3 -13.19 6.21 1.95
N ARG A 4 -12.23 5.55 1.33
CA ARG A 4 -11.54 6.08 0.18
C ARG A 4 -10.97 4.96 -0.68
N VAL A 5 -11.07 5.12 -1.99
CA VAL A 5 -10.48 4.20 -2.97
C VAL A 5 -9.71 5.05 -3.98
N TYR A 6 -8.47 4.70 -4.24
CA TYR A 6 -7.65 5.46 -5.20
C TYR A 6 -6.55 4.58 -5.79
N CYS A 7 -5.97 5.06 -6.88
CA CYS A 7 -4.84 4.41 -7.53
C CYS A 7 -3.57 5.22 -7.28
N ASN A 8 -2.49 4.51 -6.98
CA ASN A 8 -1.15 5.08 -6.89
C ASN A 8 -0.26 4.50 -7.97
N GLY A 9 0.66 5.33 -8.46
CA GLY A 9 1.63 4.86 -9.43
C GLY A 9 2.96 5.57 -9.28
N HIS A 10 4.05 4.84 -9.52
CA HIS A 10 5.38 5.44 -9.59
C HIS A 10 6.29 4.60 -10.50
N THR A 11 7.35 5.25 -10.98
CA THR A 11 8.38 4.63 -11.81
C THR A 11 9.69 4.51 -11.02
N HIS A 12 10.71 3.90 -11.63
CA HIS A 12 12.02 3.84 -10.99
C HIS A 12 12.56 5.27 -10.73
N GLY A 13 13.38 5.41 -9.72
CA GLY A 13 13.91 6.71 -9.32
C GLY A 13 13.04 7.46 -8.32
N ILE A 14 11.84 6.97 -8.05
CA ILE A 14 10.94 7.52 -7.05
C ILE A 14 11.04 6.70 -5.77
N GLU A 15 11.22 7.38 -4.65
CA GLU A 15 11.25 6.75 -3.34
C GLU A 15 10.00 7.13 -2.54
N PRO A 16 9.01 6.23 -2.49
CA PRO A 16 7.80 6.50 -1.71
C PRO A 16 8.08 6.65 -0.22
N HIS A 17 7.29 7.47 0.45
CA HIS A 17 7.47 7.75 1.86
C HIS A 17 6.89 6.66 2.75
N LEU A 18 7.56 6.44 3.89
CA LEU A 18 6.99 5.67 4.99
C LEU A 18 5.84 6.48 5.60
N HIS A 19 4.70 5.84 5.80
CA HIS A 19 3.52 6.50 6.35
C HIS A 19 2.61 5.49 7.03
N HIS A 20 1.61 5.99 7.74
CA HIS A 20 0.49 5.20 8.20
C HIS A 20 -0.80 5.84 7.68
N ASP A 21 -1.87 5.07 7.66
CA ASP A 21 -3.14 5.52 7.10
C ASP A 21 -4.16 5.81 8.18
N ASP A 22 -5.15 6.62 7.83
CA ASP A 22 -6.37 6.77 8.60
C ASP A 22 -7.26 5.55 8.38
N GLY A 23 -8.17 5.31 9.31
CA GLY A 23 -9.07 4.18 9.24
C GLY A 23 -8.59 3.02 10.10
N ASP A 24 -9.26 1.88 9.94
CA ASP A 24 -8.94 0.67 10.69
C ASP A 24 -8.08 -0.28 9.87
N PHE A 25 -8.40 -0.43 8.58
CA PHE A 25 -7.66 -1.34 7.70
C PHE A 25 -7.33 -0.65 6.39
N THR A 26 -6.18 -1.02 5.85
CA THR A 26 -5.80 -0.68 4.49
C THR A 26 -5.75 -1.96 3.69
N MET A 27 -6.38 -1.95 2.50
CA MET A 27 -6.27 -3.03 1.53
C MET A 27 -5.56 -2.51 0.30
N ILE A 28 -4.68 -3.33 -0.24
CA ILE A 28 -3.93 -2.97 -1.46
C ILE A 28 -4.08 -4.10 -2.47
N TYR A 29 -4.42 -3.72 -3.69
CA TYR A 29 -4.53 -4.63 -4.82
C TYR A 29 -3.49 -4.29 -5.88
N TYR A 30 -2.81 -5.31 -6.37
CA TYR A 30 -1.82 -5.20 -7.43
C TYR A 30 -2.44 -5.62 -8.77
N PRO A 31 -2.75 -4.67 -9.66
CA PRO A 31 -3.49 -5.00 -10.89
C PRO A 31 -2.62 -5.51 -12.04
N ILE A 32 -1.31 -5.31 -12.03
CA ILE A 32 -0.47 -5.64 -13.18
C ILE A 32 -0.13 -7.12 -13.16
N LEU A 33 -0.77 -7.90 -14.02
CA LEU A 33 -0.69 -9.36 -14.02
C LEU A 33 0.66 -9.91 -14.45
N ASP A 34 1.37 -9.21 -15.31
CA ASP A 34 2.65 -9.63 -15.87
C ASP A 34 3.84 -8.92 -15.22
N TRP A 35 3.71 -8.52 -13.96
CA TRP A 35 4.80 -7.92 -13.21
C TRP A 35 5.92 -8.92 -13.01
N LYS A 36 7.16 -8.52 -13.29
CA LYS A 36 8.32 -9.40 -13.17
C LYS A 36 8.91 -9.32 -11.76
N PRO A 37 9.26 -10.46 -11.15
CA PRO A 37 9.82 -10.45 -9.78
C PRO A 37 11.06 -9.58 -9.62
N GLU A 38 11.91 -9.53 -10.62
CA GLU A 38 13.14 -8.72 -10.58
C GLU A 38 12.87 -7.22 -10.62
N TRP A 39 11.66 -6.80 -10.93
CA TRP A 39 11.29 -5.37 -10.86
C TRP A 39 11.08 -4.88 -9.45
N LEU A 40 10.96 -5.77 -8.47
CA LEU A 40 10.72 -5.41 -7.07
C LEU A 40 9.40 -4.67 -6.90
N GLY A 41 9.39 -3.56 -6.17
CA GLY A 41 8.18 -2.73 -6.07
C GLY A 41 7.10 -3.28 -5.17
N GLY A 42 7.44 -4.14 -4.22
CA GLY A 42 6.49 -4.62 -3.22
C GLY A 42 6.12 -3.54 -2.21
N THR A 43 5.46 -3.94 -1.15
CA THR A 43 5.08 -3.07 -0.04
C THR A 43 5.69 -3.62 1.24
N VAL A 44 6.35 -2.76 2.02
CA VAL A 44 6.89 -3.13 3.33
C VAL A 44 5.96 -2.65 4.42
N ILE A 45 5.77 -3.52 5.41
CA ILE A 45 5.02 -3.21 6.62
C ILE A 45 5.98 -3.32 7.79
N TRP A 46 6.05 -2.26 8.58
CA TRP A 46 6.99 -2.13 9.69
C TRP A 46 6.36 -2.54 11.01
N ASN A 47 7.20 -3.02 11.90
CA ASN A 47 6.84 -3.27 13.29
C ASN A 47 7.01 -1.97 14.08
N ASN A 48 5.93 -1.46 14.66
CA ASN A 48 5.96 -0.22 15.43
C ASN A 48 6.86 -0.27 16.66
N LYS A 49 7.01 -1.45 17.26
CA LYS A 49 7.73 -1.59 18.53
C LYS A 49 9.22 -1.62 18.32
N ASN A 50 9.67 -2.34 17.31
CA ASN A 50 11.09 -2.62 17.10
C ASN A 50 11.71 -1.77 16.02
N ASN A 51 10.90 -0.99 15.32
CA ASN A 51 11.36 -0.16 14.21
C ASN A 51 12.06 -1.00 13.14
N GLU A 52 11.50 -2.16 12.87
CA GLU A 52 12.02 -3.13 11.91
C GLU A 52 10.97 -3.45 10.87
N ILE A 53 11.42 -3.93 9.71
CA ILE A 53 10.51 -4.44 8.70
C ILE A 53 9.94 -5.77 9.18
N ASP A 54 8.62 -5.84 9.30
CA ASP A 54 7.92 -7.05 9.70
C ASP A 54 7.59 -7.93 8.48
N LYS A 55 7.09 -7.33 7.41
CA LYS A 55 6.72 -8.05 6.20
C LYS A 55 7.09 -7.29 4.95
N TYR A 56 7.49 -8.03 3.95
CA TYR A 56 7.61 -7.57 2.58
C TYR A 56 6.57 -8.30 1.74
N VAL A 57 5.60 -7.57 1.19
CA VAL A 57 4.57 -8.13 0.33
C VAL A 57 5.00 -7.93 -1.11
N ASN A 58 5.43 -9.00 -1.75
CA ASN A 58 5.91 -8.96 -3.11
C ASN A 58 4.79 -8.49 -4.06
N TYR A 59 5.17 -7.71 -5.06
CA TYR A 59 4.25 -7.34 -6.12
C TYR A 59 3.98 -8.55 -7.00
N ILE A 60 2.83 -9.15 -6.81
CA ILE A 60 2.34 -10.26 -7.64
C ILE A 60 0.99 -9.83 -8.17
N GLY A 61 0.82 -9.84 -9.49
CA GLY A 61 -0.44 -9.43 -10.11
C GLY A 61 -1.62 -10.20 -9.57
N ASN A 62 -2.73 -9.53 -9.41
CA ASN A 62 -3.97 -10.04 -8.84
C ASN A 62 -3.88 -10.39 -7.35
N ARG A 63 -2.89 -9.88 -6.64
CA ARG A 63 -2.80 -10.03 -5.19
C ARG A 63 -3.55 -8.93 -4.50
N LEU A 64 -4.40 -9.30 -3.56
CA LEU A 64 -5.05 -8.39 -2.62
C LEU A 64 -4.58 -8.74 -1.22
N PHE A 65 -4.15 -7.74 -0.46
CA PHE A 65 -3.78 -7.96 0.94
C PHE A 65 -4.32 -6.85 1.81
N VAL A 66 -4.46 -7.16 3.10
CA VAL A 66 -5.05 -6.25 4.08
C VAL A 66 -4.17 -6.20 5.31
N PHE A 67 -4.05 -5.02 5.90
CA PHE A 67 -3.29 -4.83 7.13
C PHE A 67 -3.88 -3.69 7.95
N ASP A 68 -3.47 -3.61 9.22
CA ASP A 68 -3.88 -2.54 10.12
C ASP A 68 -3.38 -1.20 9.58
N ALA A 69 -4.31 -0.27 9.37
CA ALA A 69 -3.99 1.04 8.79
C ALA A 69 -2.98 1.84 9.61
N LYS A 70 -2.89 1.57 10.89
CA LYS A 70 -1.98 2.29 11.79
C LYS A 70 -0.54 1.81 11.72
N LEU A 71 -0.30 0.65 11.12
CA LEU A 71 1.08 0.16 10.96
C LEU A 71 1.80 1.02 9.92
N PRO A 72 3.02 1.45 10.23
CA PRO A 72 3.83 2.14 9.23
C PRO A 72 4.10 1.22 8.05
N HIS A 73 3.96 1.76 6.86
CA HIS A 73 4.16 1.01 5.63
C HIS A 73 4.63 1.92 4.51
N GLN A 74 5.20 1.32 3.51
CA GLN A 74 5.70 2.09 2.36
C GLN A 74 5.81 1.20 1.14
N ALA A 75 5.49 1.76 -0.03
CA ALA A 75 5.78 1.11 -1.29
C ALA A 75 7.29 1.13 -1.53
N MET A 76 7.82 0.02 -1.99
CA MET A 76 9.25 -0.04 -2.29
C MET A 76 9.53 0.52 -3.68
N PRO A 77 10.70 1.11 -3.88
CA PRO A 77 11.14 1.52 -5.21
C PRO A 77 11.14 0.36 -6.18
N VAL A 78 10.93 0.65 -7.45
CA VAL A 78 11.05 -0.35 -8.51
C VAL A 78 12.47 -0.35 -9.07
N SER A 79 12.88 -1.51 -9.59
CA SER A 79 14.19 -1.67 -10.23
C SER A 79 14.30 -0.76 -11.45
N ARG A 80 15.53 -0.32 -11.76
CA ARG A 80 15.83 0.42 -12.98
C ARG A 80 15.48 -0.35 -14.25
N GLN A 81 15.39 -1.67 -14.16
CA GLN A 81 15.02 -2.52 -15.28
C GLN A 81 13.52 -2.45 -15.58
N CYS A 82 12.72 -1.94 -14.63
CA CYS A 82 11.30 -1.81 -14.83
C CYS A 82 10.98 -0.57 -15.65
N TYR A 83 10.42 -0.79 -16.82
CA TYR A 83 10.00 0.31 -17.70
C TYR A 83 8.52 0.69 -17.54
N ARG A 84 7.83 0.03 -16.61
CA ARG A 84 6.39 0.23 -16.43
C ARG A 84 6.12 1.06 -15.18
N LEU A 85 4.97 1.72 -15.20
CA LEU A 85 4.46 2.41 -14.02
C LEU A 85 3.97 1.35 -13.02
N ARG A 86 4.55 1.36 -11.81
CA ARG A 86 4.02 0.52 -10.73
C ARG A 86 2.69 1.11 -10.29
N THR A 87 1.64 0.35 -10.48
CA THR A 87 0.28 0.78 -10.15
C THR A 87 -0.29 -0.12 -9.06
N CYS A 88 -0.94 0.47 -8.08
CA CYS A 88 -1.74 -0.27 -7.11
C CYS A 88 -3.05 0.45 -6.85
N VAL A 89 -4.04 -0.30 -6.39
CA VAL A 89 -5.34 0.24 -5.98
C VAL A 89 -5.41 0.12 -4.47
N VAL A 90 -5.69 1.24 -3.80
CA VAL A 90 -5.70 1.31 -2.35
C VAL A 90 -7.12 1.55 -1.87
N PHE A 91 -7.54 0.73 -0.91
CA PHE A 91 -8.86 0.83 -0.26
C PHE A 91 -8.63 1.16 1.21
N LYS A 92 -9.06 2.33 1.64
CA LYS A 92 -9.07 2.69 3.06
C LYS A 92 -10.43 2.37 3.64
N THR A 93 -10.46 1.67 4.75
CA THR A 93 -11.70 1.17 5.35
C THR A 93 -11.77 1.49 6.82
N CYS A 94 -12.98 1.49 7.37
CA CYS A 94 -13.19 1.50 8.80
C CYS A 94 -14.30 0.52 9.19
N ARG A 95 -14.32 0.17 10.48
CA ARG A 95 -15.22 -0.88 10.98
C ARG A 95 -16.66 -0.41 11.15
N SER A 96 -16.83 0.88 11.43
CA SER A 96 -18.15 1.41 11.76
C SER A 96 -18.38 2.76 11.14
N ASP A 97 -19.66 3.14 11.01
CA ASP A 97 -20.05 4.43 10.45
C ASP A 97 -19.55 5.59 11.31
N ALA A 98 -19.53 5.44 12.62
CA ALA A 98 -19.01 6.47 13.51
C ALA A 98 -17.54 6.78 13.21
N ASN A 99 -16.74 5.76 12.94
CA ASN A 99 -15.36 5.96 12.55
C ASN A 99 -15.25 6.58 11.16
N ALA A 100 -16.15 6.21 10.26
CA ALA A 100 -16.19 6.78 8.92
C ALA A 100 -16.43 8.28 8.94
N GLU A 101 -17.37 8.75 9.76
CA GLU A 101 -17.62 10.18 9.91
C GLU A 101 -16.38 10.94 10.33
N ARG A 102 -15.66 10.41 11.32
CA ARG A 102 -14.46 11.04 11.82
C ARG A 102 -13.36 11.11 10.76
N LEU A 103 -13.31 10.14 9.87
CA LEU A 103 -12.25 10.01 8.89
C LEU A 103 -12.54 10.69 7.56
N ASP A 104 -13.75 11.13 7.33
CA ASP A 104 -14.14 11.81 6.10
C ASP A 104 -13.33 13.08 5.84
N PHE A 105 -12.82 13.69 6.90
CA PHE A 105 -11.99 14.88 6.77
C PHE A 105 -10.68 14.64 6.02
N TYR A 106 -10.26 13.41 5.94
CA TYR A 106 -9.00 13.02 5.33
C TYR A 106 -9.16 12.51 3.91
N GLY A 107 -10.38 12.39 3.50
CA GLY A 107 -10.73 11.94 2.15
C GLY A 107 -10.37 12.91 1.08
#